data_54c18f9471b0f98144ce93bd78fdd72a
#
_entry.id   54c18f9471b0f98144ce93bd78fdd72a
#
_cell.length_a   1.000
_cell.length_b   1.000
_cell.length_c   1.000
_cell.angle_alpha   90.00
_cell.angle_beta   90.00
_cell.angle_gamma   90.00
#
_symmetry.space_group_name_H-M   'P 1'
#
loop_
_entity.id
_entity.type
_entity.pdbx_description
1 polymer ?
#
loop_
_entity_poly.entity_id
_entity_poly.type
_entity_poly.pdbx_seq_one_letter_code
_entity_poly.pdbx_strand_id
1 'polypeptide(L)'
;REDNVRIQEFLDMIAPSVIKFETDHFICGNTYRCVWALREYPTATEEQAILSHLGEKDGVTLRIYTRHVTPVEERKIISNAANKNRMDRSNTSDLQQTVLAESNLQDVTTIVAQMHRNREPLLHTAVYLELCAHDLEHLKLLQTEVLTELIRSKLNVDRLILRQQQGFRCVMPSGYNLFKDQFERVLPASSVANLYPFNYSGKTDPHGFYIGRDKFGSNVLVDFNRRADDKTNANILILGNSGQ
;
A
#
# COMPACT_ATOMS: atom_id res chain seq x y z
N ARG A 1 10.55 42.93 -7.81
CA ARG A 1 9.61 42.74 -8.95
C ARG A 1 10.11 41.64 -9.90
N GLU A 2 11.41 41.63 -10.22
CA GLU A 2 12.05 40.63 -11.12
C GLU A 2 12.04 39.22 -10.50
N ASP A 3 12.28 39.06 -9.21
CA ASP A 3 12.29 37.77 -8.56
C ASP A 3 10.89 37.12 -8.57
N ASN A 4 9.84 37.92 -8.42
CA ASN A 4 8.45 37.41 -8.49
C ASN A 4 8.09 36.93 -9.91
N VAL A 5 8.61 37.58 -10.95
CA VAL A 5 8.39 37.18 -12.35
C VAL A 5 9.08 35.84 -12.61
N ARG A 6 10.34 35.66 -12.16
CA ARG A 6 11.09 34.41 -12.32
C ARG A 6 10.44 33.25 -11.58
N ILE A 7 9.89 33.49 -10.37
CA ILE A 7 9.13 32.46 -9.60
C ILE A 7 7.86 32.07 -10.35
N GLN A 8 7.14 33.03 -10.92
CA GLN A 8 5.93 32.78 -11.69
C GLN A 8 6.23 31.96 -12.94
N GLU A 9 7.27 32.33 -13.71
CA GLU A 9 7.73 31.58 -14.89
C GLU A 9 8.12 30.14 -14.54
N PHE A 10 8.80 29.94 -13.41
CA PHE A 10 9.15 28.60 -12.93
C PHE A 10 7.89 27.78 -12.55
N LEU A 11 6.94 28.38 -11.83
CA LEU A 11 5.70 27.74 -11.47
C LEU A 11 4.88 27.37 -12.70
N ASP A 12 4.81 28.25 -13.70
CA ASP A 12 4.11 27.99 -14.96
C ASP A 12 4.76 26.87 -15.76
N MET A 13 6.09 26.71 -15.66
CA MET A 13 6.82 25.62 -16.30
C MET A 13 6.57 24.25 -15.67
N ILE A 14 6.43 24.18 -14.34
CA ILE A 14 6.20 22.93 -13.61
C ILE A 14 4.71 22.58 -13.41
N ALA A 15 3.83 23.58 -13.52
CA ALA A 15 2.40 23.35 -13.37
C ALA A 15 1.84 22.66 -14.63
N PRO A 16 0.92 21.69 -14.47
CA PRO A 16 0.25 21.09 -15.61
C PRO A 16 -0.61 22.14 -16.32
N SER A 17 -0.53 22.19 -17.65
CA SER A 17 -1.28 23.14 -18.48
C SER A 17 -2.80 22.98 -18.37
N VAL A 18 -3.26 21.75 -18.08
CA VAL A 18 -4.68 21.40 -17.93
C VAL A 18 -4.84 20.38 -16.83
N ILE A 19 -5.87 20.56 -15.99
CA ILE A 19 -6.41 19.50 -15.12
C ILE A 19 -7.91 19.42 -15.40
N LYS A 20 -8.37 18.28 -15.92
CA LYS A 20 -9.77 18.04 -16.23
C LYS A 20 -10.23 16.74 -15.58
N PHE A 21 -11.24 16.82 -14.71
CA PHE A 21 -11.81 15.65 -14.03
C PHE A 21 -13.00 15.11 -14.82
N GLU A 22 -12.96 13.81 -15.07
CA GLU A 22 -14.03 13.02 -15.67
C GLU A 22 -14.65 12.08 -14.63
N THR A 23 -15.57 11.23 -15.04
CA THR A 23 -16.32 10.34 -14.14
C THR A 23 -15.41 9.36 -13.37
N ASP A 24 -14.46 8.72 -14.05
CA ASP A 24 -13.63 7.62 -13.56
C ASP A 24 -12.13 7.87 -13.69
N HIS A 25 -11.73 8.98 -14.31
CA HIS A 25 -10.35 9.39 -14.51
C HIS A 25 -10.23 10.91 -14.56
N PHE A 26 -9.02 11.41 -14.70
CA PHE A 26 -8.73 12.81 -14.96
C PHE A 26 -7.53 12.96 -15.88
N ILE A 27 -7.48 14.10 -16.55
CA ILE A 27 -6.37 14.49 -17.41
C ILE A 27 -5.54 15.51 -16.64
N CYS A 28 -4.24 15.28 -16.57
CA CYS A 28 -3.29 16.18 -15.94
C CYS A 28 -2.11 16.43 -16.89
N GLY A 29 -2.07 17.62 -17.48
CA GLY A 29 -1.14 17.92 -18.58
C GLY A 29 -1.36 16.95 -19.76
N ASN A 30 -0.33 16.18 -20.09
CA ASN A 30 -0.35 15.21 -21.18
C ASN A 30 -0.58 13.78 -20.70
N THR A 31 -1.05 13.59 -19.46
CA THR A 31 -1.25 12.25 -18.89
C THR A 31 -2.69 12.04 -18.48
N TYR A 32 -3.15 10.79 -18.65
CA TYR A 32 -4.42 10.28 -18.15
C TYR A 32 -4.18 9.57 -16.84
N ARG A 33 -4.96 9.91 -15.82
CA ARG A 33 -4.77 9.40 -14.47
C ARG A 33 -6.09 9.00 -13.83
N CYS A 34 -6.04 8.05 -12.92
CA CYS A 34 -7.15 7.76 -12.03
C CYS A 34 -6.65 7.43 -10.62
N VAL A 35 -7.51 7.64 -9.63
CA VAL A 35 -7.22 7.29 -8.24
C VAL A 35 -8.23 6.27 -7.75
N TRP A 36 -7.73 5.24 -7.11
CA TRP A 36 -8.50 4.21 -6.43
C TRP A 36 -8.17 4.22 -4.94
N ALA A 37 -9.13 3.86 -4.12
CA ALA A 37 -8.94 3.71 -2.68
C ALA A 37 -9.06 2.23 -2.28
N LEU A 38 -8.13 1.73 -1.48
CA LEU A 38 -8.26 0.39 -0.90
C LEU A 38 -9.43 0.37 0.07
N ARG A 39 -10.33 -0.59 -0.11
CA ARG A 39 -11.55 -0.73 0.69
C ARG A 39 -11.49 -1.89 1.66
N GLU A 40 -10.97 -3.02 1.21
CA GLU A 40 -10.93 -4.26 1.98
C GLU A 40 -9.53 -4.86 1.91
N TYR A 41 -9.09 -5.42 3.03
CA TYR A 41 -7.81 -6.08 3.21
C TYR A 41 -8.05 -7.56 3.49
N PRO A 42 -7.15 -8.45 3.12
CA PRO A 42 -7.28 -9.85 3.44
C PRO A 42 -7.21 -10.07 4.96
N THR A 43 -8.00 -10.99 5.47
CA THR A 43 -8.00 -11.35 6.90
C THR A 43 -6.72 -12.06 7.33
N ALA A 44 -6.09 -12.78 6.40
CA ALA A 44 -4.80 -13.41 6.57
C ALA A 44 -4.02 -13.35 5.25
N THR A 45 -2.73 -13.17 5.31
CA THR A 45 -1.84 -13.23 4.17
C THR A 45 -0.61 -14.06 4.52
N GLU A 46 -0.24 -14.96 3.63
CA GLU A 46 1.02 -15.71 3.70
C GLU A 46 2.17 -14.91 3.09
N GLU A 47 1.85 -13.94 2.24
CA GLU A 47 2.83 -13.09 1.58
C GLU A 47 3.17 -11.89 2.46
N GLN A 48 4.45 -11.58 2.56
CA GLN A 48 4.95 -10.33 3.09
C GLN A 48 5.00 -9.28 1.97
N ALA A 49 4.89 -8.00 2.33
CA ALA A 49 4.98 -6.90 1.38
C ALA A 49 3.96 -7.01 0.22
N ILE A 50 2.69 -7.21 0.55
CA ILE A 50 1.59 -7.47 -0.42
C ILE A 50 1.40 -6.38 -1.49
N LEU A 51 1.91 -5.17 -1.26
CA LEU A 51 1.87 -4.06 -2.22
C LEU A 51 3.17 -3.91 -3.03
N SER A 52 4.16 -4.80 -2.86
CA SER A 52 5.47 -4.67 -3.49
C SER A 52 5.39 -4.65 -5.02
N HIS A 53 4.64 -5.58 -5.61
CA HIS A 53 4.46 -5.64 -7.07
C HIS A 53 3.78 -4.40 -7.64
N LEU A 54 2.90 -3.76 -6.85
CA LEU A 54 2.27 -2.50 -7.25
C LEU A 54 3.23 -1.31 -7.07
N GLY A 55 4.05 -1.32 -6.03
CA GLY A 55 5.03 -0.26 -5.76
C GLY A 55 6.17 -0.19 -6.79
N GLU A 56 6.48 -1.32 -7.44
CA GLU A 56 7.52 -1.41 -8.48
C GLU A 56 6.98 -1.19 -9.91
N LYS A 57 5.66 -1.10 -10.06
CA LYS A 57 5.02 -1.00 -11.37
C LYS A 57 5.06 0.43 -11.90
N ASP A 58 5.55 0.59 -13.13
CA ASP A 58 5.55 1.88 -13.81
C ASP A 58 4.15 2.46 -13.93
N GLY A 59 4.02 3.76 -13.68
CA GLY A 59 2.74 4.45 -13.72
C GLY A 59 1.85 4.24 -12.50
N VAL A 60 2.32 3.54 -11.46
CA VAL A 60 1.59 3.35 -10.20
C VAL A 60 2.24 4.14 -9.07
N THR A 61 1.47 4.97 -8.41
CA THR A 61 1.88 5.68 -7.19
C THR A 61 1.04 5.22 -6.02
N LEU A 62 1.69 4.81 -4.93
CA LEU A 62 1.04 4.42 -3.69
C LEU A 62 1.12 5.55 -2.66
N ARG A 63 -0.01 5.84 -2.02
CA ARG A 63 -0.07 6.77 -0.89
C ARG A 63 -0.68 6.06 0.30
N ILE A 64 0.08 5.93 1.37
CA ILE A 64 -0.34 5.26 2.60
C ILE A 64 -0.43 6.31 3.70
N TYR A 65 -1.60 6.43 4.30
CA TYR A 65 -1.86 7.26 5.47
C TYR A 65 -1.98 6.37 6.69
N THR A 66 -1.27 6.73 7.74
CA THR A 66 -1.35 6.05 9.03
C THR A 66 -1.49 7.08 10.16
N ARG A 67 -2.35 6.78 11.12
CA ARG A 67 -2.45 7.55 12.37
C ARG A 67 -2.69 6.61 13.55
N HIS A 68 -2.18 6.96 14.69
CA HIS A 68 -2.39 6.18 15.91
C HIS A 68 -3.87 6.14 16.32
N VAL A 69 -4.29 4.98 16.79
CA VAL A 69 -5.56 4.82 17.52
C VAL A 69 -5.32 5.21 18.96
N THR A 70 -6.11 6.14 19.47
CA THR A 70 -6.00 6.53 20.87
C THR A 70 -6.47 5.41 21.81
N PRO A 71 -5.99 5.33 23.08
CA PRO A 71 -6.42 4.29 24.00
C PRO A 71 -7.94 4.28 24.27
N VAL A 72 -8.60 5.41 24.12
CA VAL A 72 -10.06 5.54 24.27
C VAL A 72 -10.77 4.95 23.06
N GLU A 73 -10.30 5.25 21.84
CA GLU A 73 -10.80 4.70 20.60
C GLU A 73 -10.57 3.18 20.55
N GLU A 74 -9.41 2.71 20.98
CA GLU A 74 -9.06 1.28 21.02
C GLU A 74 -10.07 0.50 21.87
N ARG A 75 -10.34 0.97 23.10
CA ARG A 75 -11.35 0.35 23.98
C ARG A 75 -12.72 0.31 23.33
N LYS A 76 -13.12 1.40 22.65
CA LYS A 76 -14.42 1.47 21.96
C LYS A 76 -14.48 0.51 20.78
N ILE A 77 -13.41 0.39 19.99
CA ILE A 77 -13.32 -0.54 18.86
C ILE A 77 -13.46 -1.99 19.34
N ILE A 78 -12.69 -2.37 20.36
CA ILE A 78 -12.72 -3.70 20.97
C ILE A 78 -14.12 -4.02 21.54
N SER A 79 -14.70 -3.08 22.29
CA SER A 79 -16.03 -3.23 22.84
C SER A 79 -17.12 -3.38 21.77
N ASN A 80 -17.03 -2.59 20.70
CA ASN A 80 -17.99 -2.67 19.60
C ASN A 80 -17.85 -3.98 18.81
N ALA A 81 -16.64 -4.47 18.58
CA ALA A 81 -16.40 -5.75 17.94
C ALA A 81 -16.99 -6.92 18.79
N ALA A 82 -16.75 -6.90 20.09
CA ALA A 82 -17.32 -7.90 21.01
C ALA A 82 -18.86 -7.86 21.06
N ASN A 83 -19.46 -6.67 21.07
CA ASN A 83 -20.91 -6.50 21.08
C ASN A 83 -21.55 -6.91 19.75
N LYS A 84 -20.94 -6.57 18.60
CA LYS A 84 -21.43 -6.99 17.29
C LYS A 84 -21.44 -8.51 17.19
N ASN A 85 -20.37 -9.17 17.57
CA ASN A 85 -20.27 -10.63 17.56
C ASN A 85 -21.32 -11.31 18.49
N ARG A 86 -21.65 -10.68 19.65
CA ARG A 86 -22.72 -11.15 20.53
C ARG A 86 -24.11 -11.01 19.89
N MET A 87 -24.36 -9.89 19.20
CA MET A 87 -25.63 -9.65 18.51
C MET A 87 -25.81 -10.61 17.33
N ASP A 88 -24.78 -10.84 16.54
CA ASP A 88 -24.81 -11.78 15.42
C ASP A 88 -25.10 -13.21 15.92
N ARG A 89 -24.54 -13.61 17.06
CA ARG A 89 -24.81 -14.90 17.71
C ARG A 89 -26.24 -15.03 18.20
N SER A 90 -26.88 -13.95 18.69
CA SER A 90 -28.22 -13.97 19.22
C SER A 90 -29.32 -13.92 18.15
N ASN A 91 -29.02 -13.42 16.98
CA ASN A 91 -29.99 -13.18 15.90
C ASN A 91 -30.00 -14.28 14.82
N THR A 92 -29.10 -15.26 14.89
CA THR A 92 -28.94 -16.25 13.83
C THR A 92 -29.46 -17.62 14.27
N SER A 93 -30.48 -18.11 13.59
CA SER A 93 -31.05 -19.45 13.75
C SER A 93 -30.36 -20.52 12.89
N ASP A 94 -29.36 -20.13 12.11
CA ASP A 94 -28.65 -21.01 11.18
C ASP A 94 -27.31 -21.48 11.78
N LEU A 95 -27.17 -22.80 11.91
CA LEU A 95 -26.01 -23.48 12.50
C LEU A 95 -24.68 -23.09 11.82
N GLN A 96 -24.65 -22.89 10.47
CA GLN A 96 -23.43 -22.52 9.75
C GLN A 96 -22.99 -21.10 10.06
N GLN A 97 -23.91 -20.15 10.17
CA GLN A 97 -23.61 -18.78 10.54
C GLN A 97 -23.20 -18.67 12.02
N THR A 98 -23.75 -19.50 12.88
CA THR A 98 -23.36 -19.55 14.31
C THR A 98 -21.92 -20.05 14.47
N VAL A 99 -21.50 -21.07 13.71
CA VAL A 99 -20.12 -21.58 13.72
C VAL A 99 -19.13 -20.55 13.15
N LEU A 100 -19.51 -19.84 12.10
CA LEU A 100 -18.70 -18.75 11.53
C LEU A 100 -18.58 -17.57 12.51
N ALA A 101 -19.64 -17.19 13.18
CA ALA A 101 -19.63 -16.13 14.20
C ALA A 101 -18.78 -16.52 15.42
N GLU A 102 -18.78 -17.79 15.81
CA GLU A 102 -18.00 -18.31 16.94
C GLU A 102 -16.50 -18.39 16.58
N SER A 103 -16.16 -18.80 15.36
CA SER A 103 -14.79 -18.75 14.82
C SER A 103 -14.28 -17.32 14.75
N ASN A 104 -15.06 -16.39 14.21
CA ASN A 104 -14.70 -14.96 14.15
C ASN A 104 -14.51 -14.33 15.55
N LEU A 105 -15.30 -14.75 16.54
CA LEU A 105 -15.15 -14.28 17.92
C LEU A 105 -13.85 -14.80 18.55
N GLN A 106 -13.50 -16.04 18.27
CA GLN A 106 -12.27 -16.67 18.75
C GLN A 106 -11.04 -16.03 18.10
N ASP A 107 -11.11 -15.71 16.82
CA ASP A 107 -10.06 -14.99 16.08
C ASP A 107 -9.86 -13.58 16.62
N VAL A 108 -10.94 -12.83 16.84
CA VAL A 108 -10.86 -11.47 17.41
C VAL A 108 -10.28 -11.49 18.83
N THR A 109 -10.70 -12.43 19.68
CA THR A 109 -10.16 -12.55 21.05
C THR A 109 -8.70 -12.96 21.06
N THR A 110 -8.29 -13.83 20.13
CA THR A 110 -6.88 -14.25 19.97
C THR A 110 -6.03 -13.08 19.49
N ILE A 111 -6.48 -12.33 18.48
CA ILE A 111 -5.79 -11.13 17.98
C ILE A 111 -5.64 -10.09 19.08
N VAL A 112 -6.71 -9.80 19.82
CA VAL A 112 -6.67 -8.84 20.94
C VAL A 112 -5.72 -9.32 22.05
N ALA A 113 -5.70 -10.60 22.37
CA ALA A 113 -4.80 -11.17 23.37
C ALA A 113 -3.33 -11.12 22.92
N GLN A 114 -3.06 -11.38 21.65
CA GLN A 114 -1.72 -11.25 21.06
C GLN A 114 -1.24 -9.79 21.04
N MET A 115 -2.10 -8.86 20.67
CA MET A 115 -1.80 -7.43 20.71
C MET A 115 -1.44 -6.95 22.10
N HIS A 116 -2.21 -7.32 23.12
CA HIS A 116 -1.91 -6.99 24.50
C HIS A 116 -0.61 -7.62 25.00
N ARG A 117 -0.34 -8.86 24.59
CA ARG A 117 0.91 -9.57 24.94
C ARG A 117 2.13 -8.92 24.31
N ASN A 118 2.02 -8.52 23.05
CA ASN A 118 3.11 -7.93 22.27
C ASN A 118 3.19 -6.41 22.43
N ARG A 119 2.26 -5.78 23.12
CA ARG A 119 2.10 -4.30 23.21
C ARG A 119 2.06 -3.65 21.83
N GLU A 120 1.40 -4.32 20.89
CA GLU A 120 1.32 -3.87 19.50
C GLU A 120 0.26 -2.78 19.36
N PRO A 121 0.62 -1.58 18.82
CA PRO A 121 -0.34 -0.50 18.65
C PRO A 121 -1.27 -0.77 17.45
N LEU A 122 -2.50 -0.26 17.56
CA LEU A 122 -3.43 -0.16 16.45
C LEU A 122 -3.21 1.15 15.68
N LEU A 123 -3.34 1.05 14.36
CA LEU A 123 -3.22 2.18 13.46
C LEU A 123 -4.47 2.28 12.57
N HIS A 124 -5.00 3.49 12.44
CA HIS A 124 -5.90 3.80 11.36
C HIS A 124 -5.08 3.90 10.08
N THR A 125 -5.43 3.13 9.06
CA THR A 125 -4.66 3.04 7.82
C THR A 125 -5.58 3.20 6.62
N ALA A 126 -5.18 4.04 5.67
CA ALA A 126 -5.83 4.20 4.38
C ALA A 126 -4.77 4.14 3.28
N VAL A 127 -5.07 3.45 2.18
CA VAL A 127 -4.17 3.30 1.02
C VAL A 127 -4.90 3.77 -0.22
N TYR A 128 -4.24 4.65 -0.97
CA TYR A 128 -4.69 5.14 -2.27
C TYR A 128 -3.67 4.77 -3.33
N LEU A 129 -4.18 4.42 -4.51
CA LEU A 129 -3.39 4.13 -5.70
C LEU A 129 -3.70 5.19 -6.75
N GLU A 130 -2.69 5.87 -7.27
CA GLU A 130 -2.80 6.67 -8.49
C GLU A 130 -2.22 5.85 -9.65
N LEU A 131 -2.97 5.74 -10.73
CA LEU A 131 -2.55 5.11 -11.97
C LEU A 131 -2.39 6.21 -13.01
N CYS A 132 -1.27 6.21 -13.73
CA CYS A 132 -0.90 7.24 -14.69
C CYS A 132 -0.41 6.60 -15.99
N ALA A 133 -0.93 7.07 -17.12
CA ALA A 133 -0.49 6.66 -18.45
C ALA A 133 -0.51 7.85 -19.43
N HIS A 134 0.14 7.69 -20.59
CA HIS A 134 0.21 8.76 -21.61
C HIS A 134 -1.11 8.93 -22.37
N ASP A 135 -1.92 7.90 -22.45
CA ASP A 135 -3.23 7.94 -23.12
C ASP A 135 -4.25 7.06 -22.40
N LEU A 136 -5.51 7.17 -22.81
CA LEU A 136 -6.63 6.50 -22.16
C LEU A 136 -6.59 4.96 -22.37
N GLU A 137 -6.06 4.51 -23.48
CA GLU A 137 -5.99 3.08 -23.83
C GLU A 137 -4.96 2.38 -22.92
N HIS A 138 -3.78 2.96 -22.79
CA HIS A 138 -2.77 2.48 -21.86
C HIS A 138 -3.21 2.60 -20.40
N LEU A 139 -3.99 3.64 -20.03
CA LEU A 139 -4.55 3.72 -18.69
C LEU A 139 -5.50 2.54 -18.41
N LYS A 140 -6.37 2.16 -19.36
CA LYS A 140 -7.26 1.00 -19.20
C LYS A 140 -6.51 -0.32 -19.10
N LEU A 141 -5.43 -0.47 -19.86
CA LEU A 141 -4.55 -1.64 -19.73
C LEU A 141 -3.93 -1.71 -18.35
N LEU A 142 -3.34 -0.62 -17.89
CA LEU A 142 -2.75 -0.52 -16.55
C LEU A 142 -3.78 -0.80 -15.46
N GLN A 143 -5.00 -0.28 -15.59
CA GLN A 143 -6.10 -0.57 -14.67
C GLN A 143 -6.41 -2.07 -14.59
N THR A 144 -6.43 -2.76 -15.72
CA THR A 144 -6.71 -4.20 -15.79
C THR A 144 -5.59 -5.01 -15.12
N GLU A 145 -4.34 -4.65 -15.37
CA GLU A 145 -3.19 -5.31 -14.78
C GLU A 145 -3.14 -5.11 -13.25
N VAL A 146 -3.34 -3.87 -12.79
CA VAL A 146 -3.38 -3.55 -11.36
C VAL A 146 -4.56 -4.25 -10.68
N LEU A 147 -5.73 -4.31 -11.33
CA LEU A 147 -6.89 -5.02 -10.78
C LEU A 147 -6.61 -6.52 -10.64
N THR A 148 -5.94 -7.12 -11.61
CA THR A 148 -5.55 -8.54 -11.56
C THR A 148 -4.61 -8.81 -10.38
N GLU A 149 -3.65 -7.94 -10.13
CA GLU A 149 -2.73 -8.05 -9.00
C GLU A 149 -3.43 -7.86 -7.65
N LEU A 150 -4.35 -6.90 -7.57
CA LEU A 150 -5.18 -6.68 -6.38
C LEU A 150 -6.06 -7.90 -6.06
N ILE A 151 -6.68 -8.50 -7.07
CA ILE A 151 -7.49 -9.72 -6.90
C ILE A 151 -6.63 -10.88 -6.41
N ARG A 152 -5.44 -11.05 -6.97
CA ARG A 152 -4.46 -12.05 -6.54
C ARG A 152 -4.09 -11.88 -5.08
N SER A 153 -3.87 -10.65 -4.64
CA SER A 153 -3.56 -10.30 -3.24
C SER A 153 -4.81 -10.23 -2.33
N LYS A 154 -6.00 -10.57 -2.84
CA LYS A 154 -7.29 -10.49 -2.12
C LYS A 154 -7.59 -9.09 -1.58
N LEU A 155 -7.17 -8.06 -2.33
CA LEU A 155 -7.41 -6.66 -2.02
C LEU A 155 -8.56 -6.13 -2.88
N ASN A 156 -9.49 -5.41 -2.25
CA ASN A 156 -10.59 -4.75 -2.95
C ASN A 156 -10.41 -3.23 -2.98
N VAL A 157 -10.77 -2.62 -4.10
CA VAL A 157 -10.68 -1.16 -4.30
C VAL A 157 -12.03 -0.53 -4.64
N ASP A 158 -12.19 0.70 -4.21
CA ASP A 158 -13.20 1.63 -4.71
C ASP A 158 -12.55 2.52 -5.78
N ARG A 159 -13.15 2.56 -6.97
CA ARG A 159 -12.63 3.31 -8.12
C ARG A 159 -12.88 4.82 -8.03
N LEU A 160 -13.47 5.30 -6.94
CA LEU A 160 -13.79 6.71 -6.71
C LEU A 160 -14.55 7.36 -7.87
N ILE A 161 -15.55 6.66 -8.40
CA ILE A 161 -16.44 7.17 -9.47
C ILE A 161 -17.06 8.50 -9.03
N LEU A 162 -16.99 9.52 -9.90
CA LEU A 162 -17.42 10.90 -9.64
C LEU A 162 -16.64 11.62 -8.51
N ARG A 163 -15.60 11.00 -7.96
CA ARG A 163 -14.81 11.54 -6.85
C ARG A 163 -13.31 11.63 -7.15
N GLN A 164 -12.95 11.62 -8.42
CA GLN A 164 -11.55 11.65 -8.87
C GLN A 164 -10.80 12.91 -8.40
N GLN A 165 -11.48 14.05 -8.33
CA GLN A 165 -10.89 15.29 -7.81
C GLN A 165 -10.51 15.17 -6.32
N GLN A 166 -11.35 14.52 -5.52
CA GLN A 166 -11.05 14.26 -4.11
C GLN A 166 -9.91 13.23 -3.97
N GLY A 167 -9.95 12.18 -4.81
CA GLY A 167 -8.88 11.18 -4.89
C GLY A 167 -7.54 11.82 -5.23
N PHE A 168 -7.49 12.70 -6.23
CA PHE A 168 -6.29 13.44 -6.59
C PHE A 168 -5.69 14.21 -5.40
N ARG A 169 -6.52 14.89 -4.61
CA ARG A 169 -6.07 15.58 -3.39
C ARG A 169 -5.50 14.63 -2.34
N CYS A 170 -5.94 13.37 -2.31
CA CYS A 170 -5.39 12.36 -1.41
C CYS A 170 -4.03 11.83 -1.85
N VAL A 171 -3.70 11.81 -3.16
CA VAL A 171 -2.44 11.26 -3.67
C VAL A 171 -1.35 12.29 -3.87
N MET A 172 -1.68 13.58 -3.91
CA MET A 172 -0.69 14.65 -4.00
C MET A 172 0.35 14.56 -2.87
N PRO A 173 1.63 14.93 -3.10
CA PRO A 173 2.67 14.93 -2.06
C PRO A 173 2.32 15.75 -0.82
N SER A 174 1.65 16.89 -1.00
CA SER A 174 1.13 17.76 0.06
C SER A 174 -0.30 17.42 0.49
N GLY A 175 -0.86 16.32 -0.03
CA GLY A 175 -2.23 15.92 0.20
C GLY A 175 -2.46 15.38 1.61
N TYR A 176 -3.74 15.26 1.95
CA TYR A 176 -4.19 14.68 3.21
C TYR A 176 -5.38 13.75 2.96
N ASN A 177 -5.64 12.83 3.88
CA ASN A 177 -6.74 11.87 3.76
C ASN A 177 -8.10 12.58 3.89
N LEU A 178 -8.70 12.93 2.74
CA LEU A 178 -10.01 13.61 2.70
C LEU A 178 -11.17 12.69 3.08
N PHE A 179 -11.05 11.40 2.76
CA PHE A 179 -12.13 10.44 2.97
C PHE A 179 -12.16 9.85 4.38
N LYS A 180 -11.07 10.03 5.16
CA LYS A 180 -10.96 9.58 6.56
C LYS A 180 -11.65 8.22 6.80
N ASP A 181 -12.68 8.22 7.63
CA ASP A 181 -13.37 7.03 8.11
C ASP A 181 -13.96 6.13 7.00
N GLN A 182 -14.16 6.67 5.81
CA GLN A 182 -14.71 5.88 4.70
C GLN A 182 -13.75 4.79 4.23
N PHE A 183 -12.46 5.10 4.14
CA PHE A 183 -11.43 4.16 3.68
C PHE A 183 -10.38 3.84 4.73
N GLU A 184 -10.40 4.49 5.90
CA GLU A 184 -9.56 4.09 7.01
C GLU A 184 -10.01 2.74 7.56
N ARG A 185 -9.04 1.86 7.78
CA ARG A 185 -9.22 0.59 8.49
C ARG A 185 -8.29 0.55 9.66
N VAL A 186 -8.77 -0.02 10.75
CA VAL A 186 -7.95 -0.22 11.96
C VAL A 186 -7.22 -1.54 11.80
N LEU A 187 -5.90 -1.45 11.73
CA LEU A 187 -5.01 -2.59 11.55
C LEU A 187 -3.95 -2.62 12.64
N PRO A 188 -3.49 -3.81 13.06
CA PRO A 188 -2.29 -3.96 13.89
C PRO A 188 -1.05 -3.41 13.16
N ALA A 189 -0.08 -2.90 13.90
CA ALA A 189 1.13 -2.33 13.32
C ALA A 189 1.92 -3.33 12.44
N SER A 190 1.94 -4.61 12.81
CA SER A 190 2.53 -5.68 12.00
C SER A 190 1.84 -5.83 10.64
N SER A 191 0.51 -5.75 10.61
CA SER A 191 -0.26 -5.79 9.37
C SER A 191 0.02 -4.57 8.49
N VAL A 192 0.16 -3.38 9.11
CA VAL A 192 0.53 -2.16 8.38
C VAL A 192 1.95 -2.26 7.82
N ALA A 193 2.87 -2.87 8.56
CA ALA A 193 4.23 -3.14 8.07
C ALA A 193 4.24 -4.03 6.82
N ASN A 194 3.31 -4.98 6.70
CA ASN A 194 3.16 -5.82 5.51
C ASN A 194 2.62 -5.06 4.28
N LEU A 195 2.10 -3.84 4.45
CA LEU A 195 1.72 -2.96 3.34
C LEU A 195 2.91 -2.18 2.78
N TYR A 196 4.10 -2.30 3.40
CA TYR A 196 5.30 -1.61 2.94
C TYR A 196 5.69 -2.09 1.53
N PRO A 197 5.71 -1.21 0.53
CA PRO A 197 5.82 -1.62 -0.86
C PRO A 197 7.26 -1.84 -1.33
N PHE A 198 8.25 -1.45 -0.52
CA PHE A 198 9.65 -1.50 -0.93
C PHE A 198 10.30 -2.80 -0.49
N ASN A 199 10.77 -3.58 -1.46
CA ASN A 199 11.50 -4.83 -1.26
C ASN A 199 13.02 -4.64 -1.35
N TYR A 200 13.49 -3.46 -1.07
CA TYR A 200 14.90 -3.17 -1.17
C TYR A 200 15.70 -3.93 -0.09
N SER A 201 16.53 -4.85 -0.50
CA SER A 201 17.42 -5.59 0.41
C SER A 201 18.63 -4.77 0.92
N GLY A 202 18.79 -3.56 0.42
CA GLY A 202 19.69 -2.55 0.95
C GLY A 202 21.17 -2.73 0.64
N LYS A 203 21.58 -3.77 -0.06
CA LYS A 203 23.01 -4.08 -0.32
C LYS A 203 23.35 -3.98 -1.80
N THR A 204 23.20 -2.81 -2.38
CA THR A 204 23.62 -2.52 -3.74
C THR A 204 24.85 -1.60 -3.71
N ASP A 205 25.95 -2.06 -4.30
CA ASP A 205 27.16 -1.25 -4.44
C ASP A 205 27.03 -0.33 -5.65
N PRO A 206 27.19 1.00 -5.53
CA PRO A 206 26.94 1.94 -6.60
C PRO A 206 27.77 1.71 -7.88
N HIS A 207 28.95 1.10 -7.73
CA HIS A 207 29.89 0.80 -8.81
C HIS A 207 30.08 -0.71 -9.03
N GLY A 208 29.12 -1.51 -8.55
CA GLY A 208 29.21 -2.97 -8.60
C GLY A 208 28.83 -3.56 -9.96
N PHE A 209 29.21 -4.82 -10.15
CA PHE A 209 28.73 -5.64 -11.27
C PHE A 209 27.30 -6.07 -11.02
N TYR A 210 26.49 -6.04 -12.06
CA TYR A 210 25.15 -6.64 -12.04
C TYR A 210 25.26 -8.17 -11.95
N ILE A 211 24.77 -8.75 -10.88
CA ILE A 211 24.79 -10.20 -10.65
C ILE A 211 23.45 -10.84 -11.03
N GLY A 212 22.36 -10.13 -10.82
CA GLY A 212 21.01 -10.63 -11.06
C GLY A 212 19.98 -9.86 -10.29
N ARG A 213 18.86 -10.49 -10.03
CA ARG A 213 17.80 -9.97 -9.17
C ARG A 213 17.69 -10.82 -7.92
N ASP A 214 17.36 -10.17 -6.81
CA ASP A 214 17.00 -10.88 -5.60
C ASP A 214 15.60 -11.50 -5.68
N LYS A 215 15.19 -12.23 -4.66
CA LYS A 215 13.86 -12.85 -4.59
C LYS A 215 12.70 -11.87 -4.64
N PHE A 216 12.97 -10.58 -4.49
CA PHE A 216 11.99 -9.49 -4.53
C PHE A 216 12.00 -8.74 -5.86
N GLY A 217 12.86 -9.13 -6.81
CA GLY A 217 12.98 -8.49 -8.11
C GLY A 217 13.96 -7.31 -8.17
N SER A 218 14.54 -6.89 -7.05
CA SER A 218 15.50 -5.78 -7.00
C SER A 218 16.83 -6.17 -7.64
N ASN A 219 17.45 -5.24 -8.40
CA ASN A 219 18.75 -5.47 -9.00
C ASN A 219 19.84 -5.59 -7.92
N VAL A 220 20.66 -6.62 -8.03
CA VAL A 220 21.80 -6.85 -7.15
C VAL A 220 23.08 -6.45 -7.86
N LEU A 221 23.72 -5.38 -7.37
CA LEU A 221 25.01 -4.90 -7.83
C LEU A 221 26.05 -5.18 -6.73
N VAL A 222 27.14 -5.83 -7.07
CA VAL A 222 28.20 -6.18 -6.12
C VAL A 222 29.55 -5.68 -6.61
N ASP A 223 30.22 -4.88 -5.80
CA ASP A 223 31.62 -4.55 -5.97
C ASP A 223 32.48 -5.49 -5.14
N PHE A 224 33.14 -6.42 -5.81
CA PHE A 224 33.99 -7.42 -5.17
C PHE A 224 35.27 -6.81 -4.56
N ASN A 225 35.69 -5.65 -5.01
CA ASN A 225 36.89 -4.98 -4.55
C ASN A 225 36.64 -3.98 -3.41
N ARG A 226 35.38 -3.59 -3.20
CA ARG A 226 35.02 -2.67 -2.13
C ARG A 226 35.40 -3.24 -0.76
N ARG A 227 36.00 -2.40 0.07
CA ARG A 227 36.26 -2.68 1.49
C ARG A 227 35.44 -1.73 2.33
N ALA A 228 34.68 -2.28 3.29
CA ALA A 228 33.89 -1.54 4.24
C ALA A 228 33.65 -2.45 5.46
N ASP A 229 32.99 -1.94 6.49
CA ASP A 229 32.72 -2.69 7.71
C ASP A 229 31.92 -3.99 7.47
N ASP A 230 31.12 -4.01 6.40
CA ASP A 230 30.34 -5.17 5.95
C ASP A 230 31.10 -6.11 5.01
N LYS A 231 32.28 -5.70 4.50
CA LYS A 231 33.12 -6.43 3.53
C LYS A 231 34.59 -6.35 3.90
N THR A 232 35.01 -7.17 4.83
CA THR A 232 36.35 -7.15 5.38
C THR A 232 37.43 -7.84 4.48
N ASN A 233 36.99 -8.72 3.58
CA ASN A 233 37.89 -9.42 2.65
C ASN A 233 37.24 -9.61 1.26
N ALA A 234 38.05 -10.04 0.27
CA ALA A 234 37.61 -10.28 -1.11
C ALA A 234 37.32 -11.75 -1.41
N ASN A 235 37.25 -12.60 -0.40
CA ASN A 235 36.99 -14.02 -0.62
C ASN A 235 35.53 -14.23 -1.06
N ILE A 236 35.35 -15.00 -2.13
CA ILE A 236 34.05 -15.31 -2.72
C ILE A 236 33.83 -16.80 -2.65
N LEU A 237 32.71 -17.22 -2.08
CA LEU A 237 32.27 -18.61 -2.07
C LEU A 237 31.01 -18.74 -2.91
N ILE A 238 31.03 -19.56 -3.95
CA ILE A 238 29.90 -19.87 -4.80
C ILE A 238 29.54 -21.35 -4.56
N LEU A 239 28.30 -21.56 -4.14
CA LEU A 239 27.76 -22.90 -3.90
C LEU A 239 26.53 -23.09 -4.78
N GLY A 240 26.42 -24.26 -5.39
CA GLY A 240 25.28 -24.63 -6.23
C GLY A 240 25.28 -26.12 -6.57
N ASN A 241 24.14 -26.60 -7.02
CA ASN A 241 24.04 -27.95 -7.54
C ASN A 241 24.57 -28.01 -8.99
N SER A 242 25.09 -29.18 -9.43
CA SER A 242 25.48 -29.36 -10.82
C SER A 242 24.28 -29.21 -11.76
N GLY A 243 24.40 -28.30 -12.75
CA GLY A 243 23.33 -28.04 -13.74
C GLY A 243 22.43 -26.85 -13.45
N GLN A 244 22.78 -26.01 -12.49
CA GLN A 244 22.17 -24.70 -12.28
C GLN A 244 22.98 -23.58 -12.92
#